data_7c2e114db4dc459a5a1f90b3808b955b
#
_entry.id   7c2e114db4dc459a5a1f90b3808b955b
#
_cell.length_a   1.000
_cell.length_b   1.000
_cell.length_c   1.000
_cell.angle_alpha   90.00
_cell.angle_beta   90.00
_cell.angle_gamma   90.00
#
_symmetry.space_group_name_H-M   'P 1'
#
loop_
_entity.id
_entity.type
_entity.pdbx_description
1 polymer ?
#
loop_
_entity_poly.entity_id
_entity_poly.type
_entity_poly.pdbx_seq_one_letter_code
_entity_poly.pdbx_strand_id
1 'polypeptide(L)'
;MSSLVRSLREDAAFDLDGHHAEISHLLSHLVLRNRAVWKLIEAPAGPLFDRLREAAQDTVWLAGSVKQLLGSNRSFFEEALSAMYPGADIGVLLDQFESALAAGNVSPASEGAMSMLKFVQDSLLPRVLSVLRVRVMGDALRDPSQFKLFKDCTFEVVRSENGCLIQGDTPVVFHKTDGTGFTPIPSEGEDFDYAYMPLAPSVFLLASKGGRPSFLDDLRDASAACSDTYFIATEQSDALAQLAQTIGNSFPVPSQQQINGMFAESLNGGGSFDADDTELTAVLDTLFADFLGPNPPVLTNA
;
A
#
# COMPACT_ATOMS: atom_id res chain seq x y z
N MET A 1 -16.90 -10.52 -14.77
CA MET A 1 -16.21 -9.27 -15.16
C MET A 1 -15.95 -9.16 -16.66
N SER A 2 -15.37 -10.15 -17.34
CA SER A 2 -15.10 -10.05 -18.80
C SER A 2 -16.34 -9.86 -19.66
N SER A 3 -17.48 -10.48 -19.31
CA SER A 3 -18.76 -10.30 -20.01
C SER A 3 -19.31 -8.89 -19.85
N LEU A 4 -19.30 -8.33 -18.64
CA LEU A 4 -19.77 -6.96 -18.37
C LEU A 4 -18.96 -5.92 -19.17
N VAL A 5 -17.63 -6.00 -19.14
CA VAL A 5 -16.75 -5.08 -19.92
C VAL A 5 -17.03 -5.20 -21.42
N ARG A 6 -17.26 -6.42 -21.91
CA ARG A 6 -17.63 -6.64 -23.32
C ARG A 6 -18.96 -5.97 -23.65
N SER A 7 -20.01 -6.19 -22.83
CA SER A 7 -21.31 -5.56 -23.02
C SER A 7 -21.23 -4.04 -23.00
N LEU A 8 -20.54 -3.44 -22.04
CA LEU A 8 -20.30 -2.00 -21.96
C LEU A 8 -19.62 -1.46 -23.24
N ARG A 9 -18.71 -2.23 -23.82
CA ARG A 9 -17.97 -1.83 -25.01
C ARG A 9 -18.78 -1.98 -26.29
N GLU A 10 -19.51 -3.07 -26.45
CA GLU A 10 -20.09 -3.52 -27.73
C GLU A 10 -21.59 -3.21 -27.85
N ASP A 11 -22.33 -3.20 -26.74
CA ASP A 11 -23.77 -3.00 -26.72
C ASP A 11 -24.12 -1.52 -26.40
N ALA A 12 -24.65 -0.83 -27.38
CA ALA A 12 -25.07 0.57 -27.21
C ALA A 12 -26.38 0.72 -26.43
N ALA A 13 -27.15 -0.38 -26.28
CA ALA A 13 -28.42 -0.40 -25.57
C ALA A 13 -28.29 -1.08 -24.19
N PHE A 14 -27.07 -1.29 -23.70
CA PHE A 14 -26.83 -1.92 -22.41
C PHE A 14 -27.48 -1.14 -21.26
N ASP A 15 -28.26 -1.85 -20.44
CA ASP A 15 -28.97 -1.26 -19.30
C ASP A 15 -28.00 -0.96 -18.16
N LEU A 16 -27.49 0.28 -18.11
CA LEU A 16 -26.55 0.74 -17.09
C LEU A 16 -27.21 0.83 -15.71
N ASP A 17 -28.47 1.23 -15.62
CA ASP A 17 -29.19 1.40 -14.36
C ASP A 17 -29.48 0.04 -13.72
N GLY A 18 -29.90 -0.94 -14.53
CA GLY A 18 -30.12 -2.30 -14.08
C GLY A 18 -28.84 -3.00 -13.59
N HIS A 19 -27.68 -2.53 -14.04
CA HIS A 19 -26.36 -3.09 -13.69
C HIS A 19 -25.50 -2.15 -12.82
N HIS A 20 -26.14 -1.16 -12.19
CA HIS A 20 -25.42 -0.14 -11.40
C HIS A 20 -24.48 -0.73 -10.34
N ALA A 21 -24.94 -1.72 -9.57
CA ALA A 21 -24.14 -2.35 -8.51
C ALA A 21 -22.92 -3.08 -9.08
N GLU A 22 -23.09 -3.80 -10.21
CA GLU A 22 -22.01 -4.56 -10.85
C GLU A 22 -20.95 -3.63 -11.45
N ILE A 23 -21.39 -2.50 -12.04
CA ILE A 23 -20.49 -1.46 -12.60
C ILE A 23 -19.72 -0.79 -11.46
N SER A 24 -20.40 -0.39 -10.38
CA SER A 24 -19.77 0.20 -9.18
C SER A 24 -18.71 -0.75 -8.60
N HIS A 25 -19.04 -2.03 -8.52
CA HIS A 25 -18.12 -3.05 -8.03
C HIS A 25 -16.92 -3.25 -8.96
N LEU A 26 -17.16 -3.30 -10.28
CA LEU A 26 -16.07 -3.37 -11.27
C LEU A 26 -15.08 -2.22 -11.10
N LEU A 27 -15.58 -0.97 -11.07
CA LEU A 27 -14.74 0.21 -10.94
C LEU A 27 -13.99 0.23 -9.60
N SER A 28 -14.66 -0.06 -8.49
CA SER A 28 -14.03 -0.13 -7.16
C SER A 28 -12.93 -1.17 -7.12
N HIS A 29 -13.15 -2.34 -7.71
CA HIS A 29 -12.16 -3.40 -7.79
C HIS A 29 -10.93 -3.00 -8.63
N LEU A 30 -11.16 -2.27 -9.73
CA LEU A 30 -10.08 -1.75 -10.57
C LEU A 30 -9.27 -0.67 -9.87
N VAL A 31 -9.93 0.20 -9.07
CA VAL A 31 -9.25 1.20 -8.23
C VAL A 31 -8.34 0.52 -7.21
N LEU A 32 -8.83 -0.52 -6.52
CA LEU A 32 -8.01 -1.27 -5.55
C LEU A 32 -6.83 -2.01 -6.20
N ARG A 33 -6.94 -2.37 -7.47
CA ARG A 33 -5.84 -2.96 -8.25
C ARG A 33 -4.84 -1.92 -8.73
N ASN A 34 -5.19 -0.65 -8.63
CA ASN A 34 -4.34 0.43 -9.07
C ASN A 34 -3.04 0.43 -8.23
N ARG A 35 -1.92 0.49 -8.93
CA ARG A 35 -0.60 0.55 -8.30
C ARG A 35 -0.41 1.81 -7.43
N ALA A 36 -1.12 2.91 -7.74
CA ALA A 36 -1.13 4.11 -6.94
C ALA A 36 -1.58 3.85 -5.50
N VAL A 37 -2.62 3.04 -5.30
CA VAL A 37 -3.11 2.66 -3.96
C VAL A 37 -1.99 1.98 -3.17
N TRP A 38 -1.30 1.04 -3.79
CA TRP A 38 -0.24 0.28 -3.12
C TRP A 38 1.00 1.12 -2.84
N LYS A 39 1.36 2.01 -3.76
CA LYS A 39 2.45 2.98 -3.52
C LYS A 39 2.15 3.93 -2.37
N LEU A 40 0.91 4.38 -2.22
CA LEU A 40 0.51 5.19 -1.06
C LEU A 40 0.64 4.42 0.26
N ILE A 41 0.30 3.13 0.26
CA ILE A 41 0.47 2.26 1.44
C ILE A 41 1.96 1.98 1.72
N GLU A 42 2.78 1.84 0.68
CA GLU A 42 4.21 1.57 0.78
C GLU A 42 5.05 2.82 1.09
N ALA A 43 4.60 4.00 0.66
CA ALA A 43 5.35 5.26 0.76
C ALA A 43 5.81 5.62 2.19
N PRO A 44 5.02 5.41 3.25
CA PRO A 44 5.45 5.66 4.61
C PRO A 44 6.61 4.77 5.08
N ALA A 45 6.77 3.59 4.52
CA ALA A 45 7.75 2.61 5.02
C ALA A 45 9.20 3.13 4.95
N GLY A 46 9.60 3.73 3.83
CA GLY A 46 10.96 4.25 3.66
C GLY A 46 11.37 5.25 4.76
N PRO A 47 10.67 6.38 4.90
CA PRO A 47 10.92 7.37 5.95
C PRO A 47 10.84 6.78 7.38
N LEU A 48 9.98 5.80 7.61
CA LEU A 48 9.93 5.09 8.91
C LEU A 48 11.24 4.36 9.17
N PHE A 49 11.68 3.53 8.22
CA PHE A 49 12.90 2.78 8.39
C PHE A 49 14.14 3.68 8.53
N ASP A 50 14.17 4.83 7.85
CA ASP A 50 15.25 5.80 8.02
C ASP A 50 15.28 6.35 9.45
N ARG A 51 14.13 6.74 10.00
CA ARG A 51 14.03 7.19 11.39
C ARG A 51 14.38 6.11 12.41
N LEU A 52 13.92 4.87 12.17
CA LEU A 52 14.28 3.76 13.04
C LEU A 52 15.78 3.47 13.01
N ARG A 53 16.45 3.64 11.85
CA ARG A 53 17.91 3.54 11.74
C ARG A 53 18.61 4.64 12.51
N GLU A 54 18.15 5.90 12.39
CA GLU A 54 18.67 7.01 13.16
C GLU A 54 18.51 6.76 14.66
N ALA A 55 17.32 6.33 15.08
CA ALA A 55 17.04 5.99 16.48
C ALA A 55 17.90 4.81 16.99
N ALA A 56 18.14 3.79 16.15
CA ALA A 56 19.00 2.65 16.50
C ALA A 56 20.48 3.03 16.61
N GLN A 57 20.89 4.19 16.08
CA GLN A 57 22.23 4.77 16.25
C GLN A 57 22.32 5.71 17.47
N ASP A 58 21.18 6.20 17.98
CA ASP A 58 21.14 6.96 19.23
C ASP A 58 21.27 6.02 20.43
N THR A 59 22.45 5.99 20.99
CA THR A 59 22.79 5.09 22.09
C THR A 59 21.95 5.29 23.35
N VAL A 60 21.53 6.54 23.62
CA VAL A 60 20.71 6.88 24.80
C VAL A 60 19.28 6.39 24.60
N TRP A 61 18.71 6.70 23.42
CA TRP A 61 17.37 6.26 23.04
C TRP A 61 17.29 4.73 23.00
N LEU A 62 18.27 4.08 22.36
CA LEU A 62 18.31 2.62 22.22
C LEU A 62 18.39 1.93 23.59
N ALA A 63 19.29 2.36 24.47
CA ALA A 63 19.41 1.82 25.81
C ALA A 63 18.10 1.95 26.61
N GLY A 64 17.45 3.12 26.54
CA GLY A 64 16.16 3.36 27.18
C GLY A 64 15.06 2.45 26.64
N SER A 65 14.94 2.35 25.31
CA SER A 65 13.94 1.55 24.64
C SER A 65 14.10 0.05 24.89
N VAL A 66 15.32 -0.45 24.80
CA VAL A 66 15.61 -1.87 25.09
C VAL A 66 15.33 -2.19 26.56
N LYS A 67 15.71 -1.32 27.50
CA LYS A 67 15.41 -1.49 28.91
C LYS A 67 13.90 -1.53 29.19
N GLN A 68 13.14 -0.65 28.56
CA GLN A 68 11.68 -0.61 28.68
C GLN A 68 11.06 -1.89 28.10
N LEU A 69 11.52 -2.33 26.93
CA LEU A 69 11.04 -3.53 26.26
C LEU A 69 11.30 -4.79 27.10
N LEU A 70 12.51 -4.94 27.62
CA LEU A 70 12.87 -6.04 28.51
C LEU A 70 12.04 -6.02 29.80
N GLY A 71 11.88 -4.85 30.42
CA GLY A 71 11.07 -4.71 31.64
C GLY A 71 9.61 -5.08 31.46
N SER A 72 9.03 -4.72 30.32
CA SER A 72 7.61 -4.98 30.01
C SER A 72 7.35 -6.41 29.53
N ASN A 73 8.34 -7.10 28.96
CA ASN A 73 8.17 -8.39 28.29
C ASN A 73 9.18 -9.43 28.74
N ARG A 74 9.72 -9.32 29.96
CA ARG A 74 10.80 -10.17 30.44
C ARG A 74 10.49 -11.68 30.35
N SER A 75 9.27 -12.08 30.72
CA SER A 75 8.84 -13.49 30.66
C SER A 75 8.85 -14.03 29.22
N PHE A 76 8.43 -13.23 28.25
CA PHE A 76 8.48 -13.59 26.84
C PHE A 76 9.93 -13.82 26.37
N PHE A 77 10.86 -12.91 26.74
CA PHE A 77 12.28 -13.07 26.39
C PHE A 77 12.92 -14.27 27.09
N GLU A 78 12.57 -14.52 28.33
CA GLU A 78 13.03 -15.71 29.07
C GLU A 78 12.59 -17.00 28.39
N GLU A 79 11.34 -17.11 28.00
CA GLU A 79 10.78 -18.26 27.27
C GLU A 79 11.44 -18.46 25.90
N ALA A 80 11.48 -17.40 25.10
CA ALA A 80 12.04 -17.43 23.73
C ALA A 80 13.55 -17.79 23.75
N LEU A 81 14.32 -17.17 24.66
CA LEU A 81 15.76 -17.45 24.79
C LEU A 81 16.03 -18.84 25.38
N SER A 82 15.18 -19.32 26.30
CA SER A 82 15.30 -20.68 26.83
C SER A 82 15.10 -21.75 25.76
N ALA A 83 14.21 -21.51 24.83
CA ALA A 83 13.99 -22.38 23.67
C ALA A 83 15.20 -22.38 22.71
N MET A 84 15.86 -21.24 22.52
CA MET A 84 17.03 -21.09 21.65
C MET A 84 18.33 -21.61 22.30
N TYR A 85 18.48 -21.44 23.59
CA TYR A 85 19.70 -21.78 24.35
C TYR A 85 19.37 -22.75 25.47
N PRO A 86 19.02 -24.02 25.19
CA PRO A 86 18.67 -24.99 26.21
C PRO A 86 19.84 -25.25 27.13
N GLY A 87 19.63 -25.04 28.43
CA GLY A 87 20.64 -25.23 29.47
C GLY A 87 21.43 -23.99 29.89
N ALA A 88 21.18 -22.84 29.24
CA ALA A 88 21.70 -21.55 29.70
C ALA A 88 20.82 -20.98 30.82
N ASP A 89 21.45 -20.26 31.77
CA ASP A 89 20.70 -19.44 32.73
C ASP A 89 20.30 -18.11 32.09
N ILE A 90 19.11 -18.08 31.49
CA ILE A 90 18.62 -16.95 30.73
C ILE A 90 18.40 -15.72 31.61
N GLY A 91 18.01 -15.92 32.87
CA GLY A 91 17.89 -14.82 33.86
C GLY A 91 19.22 -14.10 34.06
N VAL A 92 20.29 -14.84 34.25
CA VAL A 92 21.66 -14.27 34.40
C VAL A 92 22.09 -13.56 33.10
N LEU A 93 21.81 -14.13 31.94
CA LEU A 93 22.14 -13.50 30.65
C LEU A 93 21.41 -12.16 30.44
N LEU A 94 20.12 -12.10 30.75
CA LEU A 94 19.35 -10.88 30.69
C LEU A 94 19.84 -9.82 31.66
N ASP A 95 20.16 -10.18 32.89
CA ASP A 95 20.71 -9.28 33.92
C ASP A 95 22.09 -8.72 33.50
N GLN A 96 22.94 -9.55 32.89
CA GLN A 96 24.24 -9.12 32.35
C GLN A 96 24.01 -8.14 31.17
N PHE A 97 23.07 -8.43 30.31
CA PHE A 97 22.74 -7.56 29.18
C PHE A 97 22.19 -6.19 29.67
N GLU A 98 21.26 -6.18 30.63
CA GLU A 98 20.76 -4.95 31.25
C GLU A 98 21.89 -4.15 31.92
N SER A 99 22.82 -4.84 32.59
CA SER A 99 23.98 -4.19 33.21
C SER A 99 24.93 -3.58 32.17
N ALA A 100 25.16 -4.27 31.06
CA ALA A 100 25.96 -3.75 29.94
C ALA A 100 25.33 -2.50 29.32
N LEU A 101 24.00 -2.51 29.11
CA LEU A 101 23.27 -1.35 28.63
C LEU A 101 23.36 -0.17 29.60
N ALA A 102 23.24 -0.42 30.90
CA ALA A 102 23.38 0.62 31.93
C ALA A 102 24.80 1.22 31.98
N ALA A 103 25.81 0.41 31.64
CA ALA A 103 27.21 0.87 31.51
C ALA A 103 27.50 1.60 30.17
N GLY A 104 26.49 1.76 29.31
CA GLY A 104 26.64 2.44 28.01
C GLY A 104 27.20 1.56 26.88
N ASN A 105 27.33 0.25 27.11
CA ASN A 105 27.75 -0.69 26.08
C ASN A 105 26.53 -1.13 25.25
N VAL A 106 26.19 -0.31 24.24
CA VAL A 106 25.01 -0.51 23.36
C VAL A 106 25.38 -1.10 21.99
N SER A 107 26.66 -1.30 21.70
CA SER A 107 27.12 -1.75 20.37
C SER A 107 26.43 -3.05 19.90
N PRO A 108 26.36 -4.12 20.71
CA PRO A 108 25.67 -5.35 20.30
C PRO A 108 24.17 -5.15 20.08
N ALA A 109 23.53 -4.28 20.89
CA ALA A 109 22.12 -3.96 20.75
C ALA A 109 21.86 -3.14 19.46
N SER A 110 22.75 -2.21 19.13
CA SER A 110 22.67 -1.43 17.90
C SER A 110 22.86 -2.31 16.66
N GLU A 111 23.84 -3.20 16.65
CA GLU A 111 24.06 -4.13 15.54
C GLU A 111 22.89 -5.09 15.36
N GLY A 112 22.33 -5.61 16.45
CA GLY A 112 21.13 -6.45 16.44
C GLY A 112 19.91 -5.69 15.91
N ALA A 113 19.68 -4.46 16.37
CA ALA A 113 18.60 -3.61 15.90
C ALA A 113 18.73 -3.30 14.40
N MET A 114 19.93 -2.97 13.91
CA MET A 114 20.18 -2.71 12.50
C MET A 114 19.97 -3.95 11.64
N SER A 115 20.40 -5.13 12.11
CA SER A 115 20.16 -6.40 11.41
C SER A 115 18.68 -6.73 11.34
N MET A 116 17.94 -6.51 12.43
CA MET A 116 16.50 -6.74 12.48
C MET A 116 15.75 -5.75 11.58
N LEU A 117 16.10 -4.47 11.60
CA LEU A 117 15.50 -3.45 10.71
C LEU A 117 15.71 -3.83 9.25
N LYS A 118 16.92 -4.27 8.90
CA LYS A 118 17.22 -4.73 7.54
C LYS A 118 16.37 -5.96 7.16
N PHE A 119 16.27 -6.94 8.03
CA PHE A 119 15.43 -8.12 7.81
C PHE A 119 13.96 -7.74 7.62
N VAL A 120 13.41 -6.86 8.49
CA VAL A 120 12.03 -6.40 8.38
C VAL A 120 11.82 -5.67 7.05
N GLN A 121 12.74 -4.79 6.66
CA GLN A 121 12.64 -4.03 5.42
C GLN A 121 12.76 -4.92 4.18
N ASP A 122 13.73 -5.82 4.14
CA ASP A 122 14.09 -6.57 2.93
C ASP A 122 13.25 -7.85 2.76
N SER A 123 12.76 -8.42 3.84
CA SER A 123 12.11 -9.73 3.84
C SER A 123 10.67 -9.71 4.34
N LEU A 124 10.42 -9.10 5.50
CA LEU A 124 9.13 -9.14 6.16
C LEU A 124 8.11 -8.21 5.46
N LEU A 125 8.46 -6.94 5.30
CA LEU A 125 7.54 -5.94 4.75
C LEU A 125 6.99 -6.31 3.36
N PRO A 126 7.80 -6.76 2.38
CA PRO A 126 7.27 -7.17 1.07
C PRO A 126 6.27 -8.33 1.16
N ARG A 127 6.48 -9.28 2.09
CA ARG A 127 5.58 -10.41 2.29
C ARG A 127 4.28 -9.98 2.95
N VAL A 128 4.34 -9.16 4.01
CA VAL A 128 3.15 -8.60 4.67
C VAL A 128 2.32 -7.78 3.69
N LEU A 129 2.95 -6.92 2.90
CA LEU A 129 2.25 -6.14 1.86
C LEU A 129 1.62 -7.04 0.81
N SER A 130 2.27 -8.14 0.42
CA SER A 130 1.69 -9.11 -0.51
C SER A 130 0.44 -9.78 0.05
N VAL A 131 0.47 -10.21 1.32
CA VAL A 131 -0.70 -10.81 2.00
C VAL A 131 -1.83 -9.79 2.14
N LEU A 132 -1.51 -8.57 2.57
CA LEU A 132 -2.50 -7.48 2.66
C LEU A 132 -3.17 -7.20 1.32
N ARG A 133 -2.41 -7.21 0.21
CA ARG A 133 -2.97 -7.05 -1.14
C ARG A 133 -4.00 -8.13 -1.45
N VAL A 134 -3.65 -9.39 -1.21
CA VAL A 134 -4.55 -10.52 -1.46
C VAL A 134 -5.80 -10.43 -0.60
N ARG A 135 -5.64 -10.08 0.68
CA ARG A 135 -6.75 -9.94 1.63
C ARG A 135 -7.69 -8.79 1.24
N VAL A 136 -7.16 -7.58 1.06
CA VAL A 136 -7.97 -6.41 0.67
C VAL A 136 -8.72 -6.66 -0.64
N MET A 137 -8.07 -7.29 -1.63
CA MET A 137 -8.74 -7.69 -2.86
C MET A 137 -9.81 -8.76 -2.64
N GLY A 138 -9.55 -9.72 -1.75
CA GLY A 138 -10.49 -10.79 -1.42
C GLY A 138 -11.73 -10.25 -0.71
N ASP A 139 -11.55 -9.35 0.26
CA ASP A 139 -12.64 -8.72 1.00
C ASP A 139 -13.48 -7.82 0.09
N ALA A 140 -12.84 -7.06 -0.79
CA ALA A 140 -13.51 -6.27 -1.81
C ALA A 140 -14.39 -7.11 -2.76
N LEU A 141 -13.99 -8.34 -3.03
CA LEU A 141 -14.79 -9.28 -3.83
C LEU A 141 -15.95 -9.91 -3.04
N ARG A 142 -15.80 -10.08 -1.72
CA ARG A 142 -16.79 -10.69 -0.85
C ARG A 142 -17.89 -9.71 -0.42
N ASP A 143 -17.51 -8.49 -0.10
CA ASP A 143 -18.43 -7.45 0.35
C ASP A 143 -18.25 -6.14 -0.43
N PRO A 144 -18.89 -6.04 -1.62
CA PRO A 144 -18.86 -4.81 -2.42
C PRO A 144 -19.41 -3.58 -1.70
N SER A 145 -20.24 -3.79 -0.66
CA SER A 145 -20.89 -2.68 0.06
C SER A 145 -19.90 -1.80 0.86
N GLN A 146 -18.72 -2.33 1.16
CA GLN A 146 -17.65 -1.57 1.81
C GLN A 146 -17.04 -0.51 0.88
N PHE A 147 -17.17 -0.69 -0.44
CA PHE A 147 -16.64 0.24 -1.43
C PHE A 147 -17.74 1.14 -1.99
N LYS A 148 -18.09 2.17 -1.23
CA LYS A 148 -19.18 3.11 -1.59
C LYS A 148 -18.74 4.20 -2.57
N LEU A 149 -17.52 4.15 -3.10
CA LEU A 149 -16.92 5.22 -3.90
C LEU A 149 -17.79 5.65 -5.09
N PHE A 150 -18.45 4.68 -5.74
CA PHE A 150 -19.29 4.92 -6.93
C PHE A 150 -20.80 4.76 -6.66
N LYS A 151 -21.22 4.65 -5.38
CA LYS A 151 -22.61 4.38 -5.01
C LYS A 151 -23.57 5.43 -5.53
N ASP A 152 -23.17 6.71 -5.45
CA ASP A 152 -23.99 7.86 -5.79
C ASP A 152 -23.66 8.44 -7.17
N CYS A 153 -22.94 7.66 -8.01
CA CYS A 153 -22.62 8.05 -9.37
C CYS A 153 -23.72 7.63 -10.34
N THR A 154 -23.92 8.43 -11.38
CA THR A 154 -24.59 8.01 -12.60
C THR A 154 -23.56 7.45 -13.58
N PHE A 155 -23.93 6.43 -14.35
CA PHE A 155 -23.04 5.83 -15.34
C PHE A 155 -23.48 6.19 -16.77
N GLU A 156 -22.50 6.42 -17.63
CA GLU A 156 -22.69 6.66 -19.05
C GLU A 156 -21.58 5.96 -19.85
N VAL A 157 -21.93 5.30 -20.95
CA VAL A 157 -20.95 4.83 -21.93
C VAL A 157 -20.86 5.88 -23.03
N VAL A 158 -19.76 6.60 -23.05
CA VAL A 158 -19.49 7.65 -24.04
C VAL A 158 -18.71 7.06 -25.21
N ARG A 159 -19.18 7.35 -26.43
CA ARG A 159 -18.56 6.94 -27.69
C ARG A 159 -18.12 8.17 -28.47
N SER A 160 -16.86 8.17 -28.88
CA SER A 160 -16.26 9.24 -29.67
C SER A 160 -15.99 8.77 -31.10
N GLU A 161 -16.22 9.65 -32.07
CA GLU A 161 -15.86 9.40 -33.46
C GLU A 161 -14.32 9.41 -33.65
N ASN A 162 -13.64 10.20 -32.83
CA ASN A 162 -12.17 10.32 -32.84
C ASN A 162 -11.56 9.43 -31.75
N GLY A 163 -11.19 8.21 -32.12
CA GLY A 163 -10.57 7.26 -31.20
C GLY A 163 -9.16 7.66 -30.79
N CYS A 164 -9.02 8.45 -29.73
CA CYS A 164 -7.72 8.91 -29.23
C CYS A 164 -7.39 8.44 -27.80
N LEU A 165 -8.29 7.71 -27.14
CA LEU A 165 -8.09 7.25 -25.77
C LEU A 165 -7.00 6.19 -25.70
N ILE A 166 -6.26 6.22 -24.60
CA ILE A 166 -5.25 5.24 -24.24
C ILE A 166 -5.66 4.53 -22.94
N GLN A 167 -5.16 3.33 -22.77
CA GLN A 167 -5.35 2.55 -21.53
C GLN A 167 -4.07 2.58 -20.71
N GLY A 168 -4.10 3.27 -19.58
CA GLY A 168 -3.00 3.24 -18.61
C GLY A 168 -2.99 1.98 -17.74
N ASP A 169 -1.90 1.75 -17.03
CA ASP A 169 -1.83 0.77 -15.94
C ASP A 169 -2.62 1.22 -14.70
N THR A 170 -3.12 2.47 -14.74
CA THR A 170 -4.18 2.99 -13.89
C THR A 170 -5.49 3.00 -14.69
N PRO A 171 -6.36 1.98 -14.52
CA PRO A 171 -7.52 1.82 -15.39
C PRO A 171 -8.65 2.81 -15.12
N VAL A 172 -8.74 3.36 -13.91
CA VAL A 172 -9.76 4.36 -13.51
C VAL A 172 -9.07 5.64 -13.10
N VAL A 173 -9.48 6.75 -13.69
CA VAL A 173 -8.92 8.08 -13.44
C VAL A 173 -10.03 9.01 -12.95
N PHE A 174 -9.75 9.80 -11.92
CA PHE A 174 -10.67 10.68 -11.25
C PHE A 174 -10.37 12.14 -11.58
N HIS A 175 -11.42 12.93 -11.85
CA HIS A 175 -11.33 14.39 -11.92
C HIS A 175 -11.67 14.98 -10.57
N LYS A 176 -10.80 15.84 -10.05
CA LYS A 176 -10.96 16.48 -8.73
C LYS A 176 -12.03 17.56 -8.76
N THR A 177 -12.83 17.65 -7.71
CA THR A 177 -13.91 18.65 -7.54
C THR A 177 -13.40 20.09 -7.52
N ASP A 178 -12.16 20.29 -7.06
CA ASP A 178 -11.52 21.61 -7.02
C ASP A 178 -11.03 22.10 -8.39
N GLY A 179 -11.21 21.29 -9.44
CA GLY A 179 -10.78 21.61 -10.80
C GLY A 179 -9.27 21.58 -11.01
N THR A 180 -8.47 21.12 -10.01
CA THR A 180 -6.99 21.11 -10.11
C THR A 180 -6.45 19.99 -11.00
N GLY A 181 -7.32 19.21 -11.64
CA GLY A 181 -6.93 18.19 -12.61
C GLY A 181 -7.34 16.77 -12.22
N PHE A 182 -6.51 15.83 -12.63
CA PHE A 182 -6.80 14.41 -12.52
C PHE A 182 -5.90 13.71 -11.50
N THR A 183 -6.43 12.63 -10.92
CA THR A 183 -5.71 11.79 -9.97
C THR A 183 -6.02 10.30 -10.20
N PRO A 184 -5.08 9.41 -9.98
CA PRO A 184 -5.33 7.96 -10.04
C PRO A 184 -6.16 7.44 -8.87
N ILE A 185 -6.25 8.21 -7.77
CA ILE A 185 -7.05 7.91 -6.59
C ILE A 185 -7.39 9.23 -5.87
N PRO A 186 -8.63 9.45 -5.45
CA PRO A 186 -8.97 10.59 -4.61
C PRO A 186 -8.31 10.43 -3.24
N SER A 187 -7.82 11.53 -2.66
CA SER A 187 -7.31 11.56 -1.28
C SER A 187 -8.45 11.36 -0.28
N GLU A 188 -8.11 10.97 0.95
CA GLU A 188 -9.11 10.83 2.01
C GLU A 188 -9.82 12.17 2.27
N GLY A 189 -11.15 12.16 2.22
CA GLY A 189 -11.97 13.36 2.36
C GLY A 189 -12.08 14.23 1.10
N GLU A 190 -11.36 13.94 0.02
CA GLU A 190 -11.55 14.56 -1.29
C GLU A 190 -12.69 13.88 -2.04
N ASP A 191 -13.56 14.68 -2.62
CA ASP A 191 -14.59 14.19 -3.54
C ASP A 191 -14.11 14.34 -5.00
N PHE A 192 -14.81 13.71 -5.92
CA PHE A 192 -14.55 13.83 -7.35
C PHE A 192 -15.84 14.18 -8.09
N ASP A 193 -15.70 14.94 -9.17
CA ASP A 193 -16.83 15.31 -10.04
C ASP A 193 -17.23 14.16 -10.94
N TYR A 194 -16.23 13.50 -11.51
CA TYR A 194 -16.40 12.31 -12.34
C TYR A 194 -15.14 11.45 -12.33
N ALA A 195 -15.33 10.18 -12.63
CA ALA A 195 -14.25 9.25 -12.95
C ALA A 195 -14.53 8.60 -14.30
N TYR A 196 -13.50 8.18 -15.00
CA TYR A 196 -13.65 7.48 -16.25
C TYR A 196 -12.73 6.28 -16.38
N MET A 197 -13.16 5.33 -17.20
CA MET A 197 -12.41 4.13 -17.54
C MET A 197 -12.42 3.93 -19.06
N PRO A 198 -11.29 4.02 -19.75
CA PRO A 198 -11.20 3.65 -21.17
C PRO A 198 -11.56 2.18 -21.37
N LEU A 199 -12.49 1.91 -22.28
CA LEU A 199 -12.92 0.56 -22.68
C LEU A 199 -12.37 0.16 -24.05
N ALA A 200 -12.17 1.16 -24.90
CA ALA A 200 -11.60 1.09 -26.24
C ALA A 200 -11.06 2.46 -26.64
N PRO A 201 -10.32 2.60 -27.73
CA PRO A 201 -9.80 3.91 -28.16
C PRO A 201 -10.86 4.99 -28.35
N SER A 202 -12.08 4.59 -28.68
CA SER A 202 -13.23 5.48 -28.91
C SER A 202 -14.38 5.31 -27.92
N VAL A 203 -14.19 4.51 -26.86
CA VAL A 203 -15.27 4.18 -25.91
C VAL A 203 -14.73 4.27 -24.50
N PHE A 204 -15.43 4.95 -23.60
CA PHE A 204 -15.13 4.93 -22.17
C PHE A 204 -16.40 4.90 -21.32
N LEU A 205 -16.28 4.35 -20.15
CA LEU A 205 -17.29 4.40 -19.11
C LEU A 205 -17.02 5.65 -18.26
N LEU A 206 -18.03 6.48 -18.11
CA LEU A 206 -18.05 7.65 -17.24
C LEU A 206 -18.88 7.35 -16.00
N ALA A 207 -18.33 7.60 -14.83
CA ALA A 207 -19.02 7.60 -13.54
C ALA A 207 -19.06 9.06 -13.05
N SER A 208 -20.24 9.66 -12.93
CA SER A 208 -20.40 11.07 -12.65
C SER A 208 -21.20 11.31 -11.37
N LYS A 209 -20.75 12.29 -10.57
CA LYS A 209 -21.50 12.91 -9.46
C LYS A 209 -22.07 14.29 -9.84
N GLY A 210 -22.08 14.63 -11.11
CA GLY A 210 -22.57 15.91 -11.65
C GLY A 210 -21.60 16.58 -12.64
N GLY A 211 -20.33 16.15 -12.68
CA GLY A 211 -19.32 16.65 -13.62
C GLY A 211 -19.30 15.86 -14.93
N ARG A 212 -18.79 16.48 -15.99
CA ARG A 212 -18.58 15.85 -17.31
C ARG A 212 -17.31 16.40 -17.96
N PRO A 213 -16.51 15.57 -18.64
CA PRO A 213 -15.33 16.04 -19.34
C PRO A 213 -15.69 17.01 -20.46
N SER A 214 -14.94 18.10 -20.56
CA SER A 214 -15.13 19.11 -21.61
C SER A 214 -14.52 18.68 -22.94
N PHE A 215 -13.36 18.00 -22.88
CA PHE A 215 -12.60 17.56 -24.04
C PHE A 215 -12.07 16.14 -23.87
N LEU A 216 -12.08 15.35 -24.93
CA LEU A 216 -11.57 13.98 -24.91
C LEU A 216 -10.03 13.91 -24.84
N ASP A 217 -9.35 14.90 -25.41
CA ASP A 217 -7.88 14.98 -25.33
C ASP A 217 -7.40 15.08 -23.89
N ASP A 218 -8.15 15.79 -23.02
CA ASP A 218 -7.84 15.89 -21.60
C ASP A 218 -7.86 14.51 -20.93
N LEU A 219 -8.77 13.62 -21.34
CA LEU A 219 -8.85 12.24 -20.80
C LEU A 219 -7.66 11.38 -21.24
N ARG A 220 -7.19 11.55 -22.49
CA ARG A 220 -5.99 10.87 -22.98
C ARG A 220 -4.77 11.29 -22.17
N ASP A 221 -4.58 12.61 -22.04
CA ASP A 221 -3.44 13.19 -21.35
C ASP A 221 -3.48 12.85 -19.85
N ALA A 222 -4.67 12.87 -19.24
CA ALA A 222 -4.90 12.44 -17.87
C ALA A 222 -4.59 10.95 -17.65
N SER A 223 -5.00 10.07 -18.59
CA SER A 223 -4.66 8.64 -18.53
C SER A 223 -3.17 8.41 -18.52
N ALA A 224 -2.39 9.14 -19.32
CA ALA A 224 -0.94 9.04 -19.31
C ALA A 224 -0.35 9.59 -18.01
N ALA A 225 -0.75 10.79 -17.57
CA ALA A 225 -0.23 11.43 -16.37
C ALA A 225 -0.53 10.64 -15.08
N CYS A 226 -1.69 9.98 -15.03
CA CYS A 226 -2.11 9.11 -13.92
C CYS A 226 -1.56 7.69 -14.00
N SER A 227 -0.93 7.27 -15.12
CA SER A 227 -0.26 5.98 -15.23
C SER A 227 1.03 5.97 -14.39
N ASP A 228 1.39 4.80 -13.85
CA ASP A 228 2.61 4.62 -13.07
C ASP A 228 3.81 4.27 -13.94
N THR A 229 3.62 3.37 -14.90
CA THR A 229 4.74 2.77 -15.64
C THR A 229 4.54 2.82 -17.15
N TYR A 230 3.31 2.59 -17.63
CA TYR A 230 3.03 2.52 -19.06
C TYR A 230 1.56 2.83 -19.39
N PHE A 231 1.32 3.10 -20.64
CA PHE A 231 0.01 3.03 -21.25
C PHE A 231 0.05 2.22 -22.56
N ILE A 232 -1.13 1.77 -23.00
CA ILE A 232 -1.34 1.04 -24.25
C ILE A 232 -2.11 1.97 -25.18
N ALA A 233 -1.63 2.08 -26.41
CA ALA A 233 -2.28 2.81 -27.50
C ALA A 233 -2.43 1.88 -28.71
N THR A 234 -3.32 2.24 -29.64
CA THR A 234 -3.58 1.45 -30.86
C THR A 234 -2.52 1.63 -31.94
N GLU A 235 -1.79 2.72 -31.87
CA GLU A 235 -0.79 3.09 -32.86
C GLU A 235 0.42 3.73 -32.19
N GLN A 236 1.52 3.83 -32.92
CA GLN A 236 2.71 4.53 -32.46
C GLN A 236 2.81 5.86 -33.22
N SER A 237 3.03 6.97 -32.48
CA SER A 237 3.24 8.30 -33.05
C SER A 237 4.19 9.12 -32.17
N ASP A 238 4.77 10.17 -32.77
CA ASP A 238 5.63 11.11 -32.02
C ASP A 238 4.86 11.81 -30.88
N ALA A 239 3.57 12.10 -31.09
CA ALA A 239 2.70 12.67 -30.07
C ALA A 239 2.56 11.71 -28.86
N LEU A 240 2.39 10.43 -29.08
CA LEU A 240 2.33 9.42 -28.01
C LEU A 240 3.69 9.22 -27.33
N ALA A 241 4.79 9.36 -28.06
CA ALA A 241 6.13 9.34 -27.48
C ALA A 241 6.38 10.55 -26.55
N GLN A 242 5.86 11.73 -26.92
CA GLN A 242 5.88 12.90 -26.03
C GLN A 242 4.96 12.71 -24.82
N LEU A 243 3.77 12.17 -25.02
CA LEU A 243 2.81 11.89 -23.97
C LEU A 243 3.37 10.88 -22.95
N ALA A 244 4.19 9.92 -23.38
CA ALA A 244 4.84 8.98 -22.48
C ALA A 244 5.79 9.64 -21.47
N GLN A 245 6.24 10.87 -21.74
CA GLN A 245 7.08 11.63 -20.79
C GLN A 245 6.26 12.21 -19.63
N THR A 246 4.94 12.21 -19.72
CA THR A 246 4.04 12.69 -18.65
C THR A 246 3.63 11.59 -17.68
N ILE A 247 4.01 10.33 -17.94
CA ILE A 247 3.71 9.21 -17.04
C ILE A 247 4.19 9.53 -15.63
N GLY A 248 3.30 9.36 -14.66
CA GLY A 248 3.58 9.59 -13.24
C GLY A 248 3.42 11.04 -12.75
N ASN A 249 3.18 12.01 -13.63
CA ASN A 249 3.09 13.42 -13.25
C ASN A 249 1.90 13.72 -12.31
N SER A 250 0.81 12.97 -12.41
CA SER A 250 -0.36 13.10 -11.52
C SER A 250 -0.36 12.05 -10.40
N PHE A 251 0.75 11.36 -10.19
CA PHE A 251 0.83 10.36 -9.14
C PHE A 251 0.88 11.04 -7.76
N PRO A 252 0.00 10.67 -6.81
CA PRO A 252 0.02 11.28 -5.50
C PRO A 252 1.30 10.89 -4.75
N VAL A 253 2.07 11.87 -4.37
CA VAL A 253 3.20 11.70 -3.46
C VAL A 253 2.76 12.18 -2.09
N PRO A 254 2.70 11.30 -1.07
CA PRO A 254 2.35 11.73 0.28
C PRO A 254 3.29 12.81 0.77
N SER A 255 2.74 13.89 1.30
CA SER A 255 3.55 14.92 1.93
C SER A 255 4.21 14.38 3.20
N GLN A 256 5.34 14.99 3.62
CA GLN A 256 5.99 14.61 4.87
C GLN A 256 5.05 14.76 6.08
N GLN A 257 4.11 15.70 6.03
CA GLN A 257 3.11 15.89 7.09
C GLN A 257 2.11 14.74 7.13
N GLN A 258 1.63 14.26 5.97
CA GLN A 258 0.76 13.07 5.90
C GLN A 258 1.47 11.83 6.39
N ILE A 259 2.72 11.61 5.97
CA ILE A 259 3.56 10.51 6.46
C ILE A 259 3.70 10.60 7.99
N ASN A 260 4.00 11.77 8.53
CA ASN A 260 4.12 11.98 9.98
C ASN A 260 2.80 11.74 10.73
N GLY A 261 1.66 12.14 10.15
CA GLY A 261 0.33 11.89 10.69
C GLY A 261 0.03 10.40 10.80
N MET A 262 0.25 9.65 9.73
CA MET A 262 0.09 8.19 9.71
C MET A 262 0.94 7.50 10.78
N PHE A 263 2.16 7.98 11.04
CA PHE A 263 3.01 7.47 12.10
C PHE A 263 2.50 7.81 13.49
N ALA A 264 2.08 9.05 13.71
CA ALA A 264 1.53 9.47 14.99
C ALA A 264 0.27 8.66 15.35
N GLU A 265 -0.59 8.39 14.38
CA GLU A 265 -1.76 7.54 14.54
C GLU A 265 -1.39 6.08 14.81
N SER A 266 -0.40 5.53 14.09
CA SER A 266 0.06 4.15 14.30
C SER A 266 0.74 3.96 15.65
N LEU A 267 1.44 4.97 16.17
CA LEU A 267 2.11 4.91 17.48
C LEU A 267 1.17 5.20 18.65
N ASN A 268 0.14 6.05 18.45
CA ASN A 268 -0.79 6.47 19.48
C ASN A 268 -2.11 5.68 19.47
N GLY A 269 -2.54 5.28 18.30
CA GLY A 269 -3.64 4.35 18.13
C GLY A 269 -3.07 2.97 18.31
N GLY A 270 -3.21 2.37 19.49
CA GLY A 270 -3.07 0.95 19.65
C GLY A 270 -4.05 0.27 18.69
N GLY A 271 -3.71 0.25 17.41
CA GLY A 271 -4.32 -0.66 16.46
C GLY A 271 -4.09 -2.03 17.07
N SER A 272 -5.10 -2.53 17.75
CA SER A 272 -5.12 -3.93 18.10
C SER A 272 -5.05 -4.66 16.75
N PHE A 273 -3.87 -5.12 16.40
CA PHE A 273 -3.79 -6.28 15.52
C PHE A 273 -4.70 -7.28 16.18
N ASP A 274 -5.77 -7.62 15.49
CA ASP A 274 -6.68 -8.62 15.99
C ASP A 274 -5.83 -9.87 16.15
N ALA A 275 -5.49 -10.20 17.39
CA ALA A 275 -4.58 -11.32 17.70
C ALA A 275 -5.18 -12.68 17.25
N ASP A 276 -6.43 -12.68 16.83
CA ASP A 276 -7.13 -13.82 16.25
C ASP A 276 -6.85 -14.01 14.74
N ASP A 277 -6.00 -13.17 14.12
CA ASP A 277 -5.64 -13.38 12.71
C ASP A 277 -4.60 -14.51 12.56
N THR A 278 -5.11 -15.72 12.54
CA THR A 278 -4.30 -16.96 12.42
C THR A 278 -3.44 -16.99 11.16
N GLU A 279 -3.85 -16.33 10.06
CA GLU A 279 -3.04 -16.27 8.82
C GLU A 279 -1.85 -15.33 8.98
N LEU A 280 -2.04 -14.15 9.57
CA LEU A 280 -0.96 -13.22 9.83
C LEU A 280 0.01 -13.78 10.87
N THR A 281 -0.52 -14.39 11.92
CA THR A 281 0.30 -15.06 12.94
C THR A 281 1.13 -16.18 12.33
N ALA A 282 0.57 -17.05 11.49
CA ALA A 282 1.30 -18.12 10.81
C ALA A 282 2.40 -17.59 9.87
N VAL A 283 2.14 -16.44 9.18
CA VAL A 283 3.16 -15.79 8.36
C VAL A 283 4.28 -15.23 9.22
N LEU A 284 3.96 -14.59 10.34
CA LEU A 284 4.95 -14.06 11.28
C LEU A 284 5.77 -15.19 11.90
N ASP A 285 5.15 -16.28 12.34
CA ASP A 285 5.83 -17.45 12.91
C ASP A 285 6.79 -18.09 11.90
N THR A 286 6.35 -18.23 10.63
CA THR A 286 7.21 -18.75 9.56
C THR A 286 8.41 -17.83 9.31
N LEU A 287 8.19 -16.50 9.32
CA LEU A 287 9.23 -15.50 9.10
C LEU A 287 10.21 -15.43 10.27
N PHE A 288 9.73 -15.54 11.49
CA PHE A 288 10.61 -15.62 12.66
C PHE A 288 11.45 -16.91 12.66
N ALA A 289 10.85 -18.03 12.26
CA ALA A 289 11.58 -19.28 12.09
C ALA A 289 12.67 -19.17 11.00
N ASP A 290 12.36 -18.51 9.87
CA ASP A 290 13.32 -18.23 8.79
C ASP A 290 14.43 -17.27 9.25
N PHE A 291 14.10 -16.26 10.07
CA PHE A 291 15.07 -15.30 10.61
C PHE A 291 16.02 -15.94 11.62
N LEU A 292 15.48 -16.77 12.51
CA LEU A 292 16.28 -17.47 13.52
C LEU A 292 17.14 -18.59 12.89
N GLY A 293 16.76 -19.09 11.71
CA GLY A 293 17.46 -20.14 10.97
C GLY A 293 17.58 -21.46 11.75
N PRO A 294 17.99 -22.55 11.10
CA PRO A 294 18.20 -23.84 11.77
C PRO A 294 19.44 -23.85 12.70
N ASN A 295 20.30 -22.84 12.58
CA ASN A 295 21.47 -22.63 13.43
C ASN A 295 21.56 -21.16 13.85
N PRO A 296 20.94 -20.76 14.97
CA PRO A 296 21.14 -19.42 15.50
C PRO A 296 22.61 -19.13 15.73
N PRO A 297 23.09 -17.89 15.53
CA PRO A 297 24.50 -17.56 15.69
C PRO A 297 24.96 -17.91 17.11
N VAL A 298 25.98 -18.77 17.21
CA VAL A 298 26.62 -19.12 18.49
C VAL A 298 27.31 -17.85 18.98
N LEU A 299 26.81 -17.29 20.07
CA LEU A 299 27.53 -16.23 20.79
C LEU A 299 28.81 -16.86 21.35
N THR A 300 29.91 -16.73 20.58
CA THR A 300 31.23 -17.08 21.10
C THR A 300 31.59 -16.08 22.20
N ASN A 301 31.75 -16.60 23.40
CA ASN A 301 32.30 -15.84 24.52
C ASN A 301 33.61 -15.21 24.09
N ALA A 302 33.66 -13.90 23.96
CA ALA A 302 34.86 -13.08 23.82
C ALA A 302 35.16 -12.42 25.17
#